data_81b100d5e61064af81f0e17df2e47147
#
_entry.id   81b100d5e61064af81f0e17df2e47147
#
_cell.length_a   1.000
_cell.length_b   1.000
_cell.length_c   1.000
_cell.angle_alpha   90.00
_cell.angle_beta   90.00
_cell.angle_gamma   90.00
#
_symmetry.space_group_name_H-M   'P 1'
#
loop_
_entity.id
_entity.type
_entity.pdbx_description
1 polymer ?
#
loop_
_entity_poly.entity_id
_entity_poly.type
_entity_poly.pdbx_seq_one_letter_code
_entity_poly.pdbx_strand_id
1 'polypeptide(L)'
;MKVKLLYVVLLLSLISCKQLDITSQFLESKILTSKTILFDQQIDGNMISRPVIIKTSAKIDNLKSYPIVVALHGRGGSNKNWVQPLSKFTNSGEFIGVYPQGHLNSWNLGQEPSNADDIAFISNVIDTLLSYSNVDENKIFAVGNSNGSGMVNVLGGVNKRLKAIAPIASQLTELTDIMSNAIPLSIFQVNGDQDLLIPIDGGMKLGHPFLSVSESAKKWASNFNCNQYIAVEETEQSILHTYSDCDDSVVVKYLVLKGAGHNIARNYSSLWNDVWDFFRSLD
;
A
#
# COMPACT_ATOMS: atom_id res chain seq x y z
N MET A 1 -27.71 -39.68 -87.84
CA MET A 1 -26.75 -39.48 -86.73
C MET A 1 -27.01 -38.11 -86.18
N LYS A 2 -27.61 -38.01 -84.96
CA LYS A 2 -27.90 -36.74 -84.27
C LYS A 2 -26.85 -36.53 -83.20
N VAL A 3 -26.00 -35.50 -83.34
CA VAL A 3 -25.04 -35.10 -82.36
C VAL A 3 -25.75 -34.25 -81.30
N LYS A 4 -25.80 -34.69 -80.07
CA LYS A 4 -26.30 -33.92 -78.92
C LYS A 4 -25.17 -33.04 -78.36
N LEU A 5 -25.39 -31.74 -78.44
CA LEU A 5 -24.50 -30.72 -77.80
C LEU A 5 -24.81 -30.62 -76.31
N LEU A 6 -23.82 -30.93 -75.46
CA LEU A 6 -23.94 -30.84 -74.00
C LEU A 6 -23.49 -29.49 -73.60
N TYR A 7 -24.40 -28.65 -73.08
CA TYR A 7 -24.05 -27.38 -72.41
C TYR A 7 -23.62 -27.65 -71.00
N VAL A 8 -22.36 -27.34 -70.70
CA VAL A 8 -21.85 -27.30 -69.32
C VAL A 8 -22.09 -25.89 -68.81
N VAL A 9 -23.00 -25.75 -67.82
CA VAL A 9 -23.27 -24.51 -67.14
C VAL A 9 -22.26 -24.44 -65.99
N LEU A 10 -21.29 -23.53 -66.07
CA LEU A 10 -20.33 -23.22 -65.02
C LEU A 10 -20.99 -22.28 -63.99
N LEU A 11 -21.38 -22.82 -62.84
CA LEU A 11 -21.82 -22.03 -61.69
C LEU A 11 -20.60 -21.40 -61.00
N LEU A 12 -20.36 -20.13 -61.23
CA LEU A 12 -19.45 -19.31 -60.44
C LEU A 12 -20.11 -18.99 -59.09
N SER A 13 -19.70 -19.70 -58.03
CA SER A 13 -20.05 -19.35 -56.68
C SER A 13 -19.24 -18.13 -56.24
N LEU A 14 -19.91 -16.99 -56.14
CA LEU A 14 -19.37 -15.77 -55.49
C LEU A 14 -19.23 -16.05 -54.00
N ILE A 15 -18.03 -16.36 -53.56
CA ILE A 15 -17.66 -16.36 -52.14
C ILE A 15 -17.53 -14.88 -51.73
N SER A 16 -18.57 -14.36 -51.11
CA SER A 16 -18.54 -13.06 -50.43
C SER A 16 -17.63 -13.19 -49.23
N CYS A 17 -16.41 -12.68 -49.33
CA CYS A 17 -15.58 -12.42 -48.16
C CYS A 17 -16.31 -11.40 -47.27
N LYS A 18 -16.98 -11.86 -46.22
CA LYS A 18 -17.34 -10.99 -45.12
C LYS A 18 -16.02 -10.52 -44.48
N GLN A 19 -15.67 -9.28 -44.79
CA GLN A 19 -14.64 -8.55 -44.07
C GLN A 19 -15.09 -8.49 -42.60
N LEU A 20 -14.44 -9.27 -41.74
CA LEU A 20 -14.57 -9.12 -40.30
C LEU A 20 -14.00 -7.74 -39.96
N ASP A 21 -14.88 -6.76 -39.77
CA ASP A 21 -14.56 -5.53 -39.09
C ASP A 21 -14.15 -5.90 -37.65
N ILE A 22 -12.88 -6.17 -37.47
CA ILE A 22 -12.24 -6.13 -36.14
C ILE A 22 -12.14 -4.64 -35.81
N THR A 23 -13.27 -4.03 -35.43
CA THR A 23 -13.21 -2.83 -34.61
C THR A 23 -12.54 -3.23 -33.33
N SER A 24 -11.21 -3.05 -33.26
CA SER A 24 -10.49 -2.99 -32.02
C SER A 24 -11.20 -1.92 -31.18
N GLN A 25 -12.04 -2.36 -30.23
CA GLN A 25 -12.43 -1.50 -29.12
C GLN A 25 -11.11 -1.15 -28.42
N PHE A 26 -10.55 -0.02 -28.78
CA PHE A 26 -9.58 0.66 -27.93
C PHE A 26 -10.33 0.90 -26.62
N LEU A 27 -10.11 0.04 -25.63
CA LEU A 27 -10.49 0.32 -24.26
C LEU A 27 -9.79 1.66 -23.94
N GLU A 28 -10.57 2.75 -23.91
CA GLU A 28 -10.05 4.04 -23.46
C GLU A 28 -9.36 3.78 -22.11
N SER A 29 -8.05 3.94 -22.08
CA SER A 29 -7.26 3.69 -20.89
C SER A 29 -7.70 4.68 -19.82
N LYS A 30 -8.31 4.17 -18.76
CA LYS A 30 -8.83 4.99 -17.66
C LYS A 30 -7.67 5.55 -16.88
N ILE A 31 -7.51 6.87 -16.85
CA ILE A 31 -6.45 7.57 -16.11
C ILE A 31 -6.93 7.98 -14.73
N LEU A 32 -6.16 7.66 -13.71
CA LEU A 32 -6.41 8.08 -12.35
C LEU A 32 -5.93 9.52 -12.15
N THR A 33 -6.84 10.38 -11.73
CA THR A 33 -6.59 11.78 -11.40
C THR A 33 -7.06 12.11 -10.00
N SER A 34 -6.68 13.27 -9.47
CA SER A 34 -7.10 13.72 -8.14
C SER A 34 -8.62 13.78 -8.01
N LYS A 35 -9.17 13.02 -7.06
CA LYS A 35 -10.60 12.94 -6.76
C LYS A 35 -10.84 12.26 -5.41
N THR A 36 -12.09 12.20 -4.98
CA THR A 36 -12.53 11.32 -3.90
C THR A 36 -13.38 10.21 -4.50
N ILE A 37 -13.07 8.96 -4.14
CA ILE A 37 -13.84 7.79 -4.51
C ILE A 37 -14.54 7.29 -3.25
N LEU A 38 -15.81 6.92 -3.37
CA LEU A 38 -16.57 6.31 -2.29
C LEU A 38 -16.58 4.79 -2.47
N PHE A 39 -16.29 4.08 -1.40
CA PHE A 39 -16.34 2.62 -1.34
C PHE A 39 -17.36 2.19 -0.31
N ASP A 40 -18.36 1.46 -0.74
CA ASP A 40 -19.38 0.95 0.14
C ASP A 40 -18.92 -0.36 0.79
N GLN A 41 -19.11 -0.47 2.10
CA GLN A 41 -18.77 -1.65 2.89
C GLN A 41 -19.89 -1.97 3.86
N GLN A 42 -20.23 -3.26 3.97
CA GLN A 42 -21.15 -3.74 5.00
C GLN A 42 -20.43 -3.80 6.35
N ILE A 43 -20.91 -3.04 7.34
CA ILE A 43 -20.36 -3.01 8.69
C ILE A 43 -21.53 -3.10 9.67
N ASP A 44 -21.53 -4.08 10.56
CA ASP A 44 -22.56 -4.29 11.58
C ASP A 44 -24.00 -4.24 11.02
N GLY A 45 -24.22 -4.85 9.85
CA GLY A 45 -25.51 -4.89 9.18
C GLY A 45 -25.90 -3.61 8.41
N ASN A 46 -25.07 -2.58 8.40
CA ASN A 46 -25.31 -1.32 7.70
C ASN A 46 -24.35 -1.14 6.52
N MET A 47 -24.85 -0.55 5.42
CA MET A 47 -24.01 -0.14 4.30
C MET A 47 -23.37 1.23 4.61
N ILE A 48 -22.06 1.24 4.76
CA ILE A 48 -21.28 2.43 5.10
C ILE A 48 -20.41 2.83 3.89
N SER A 49 -20.58 4.07 3.43
CA SER A 49 -19.78 4.62 2.34
C SER A 49 -18.51 5.27 2.90
N ARG A 50 -17.36 4.71 2.56
CA ARG A 50 -16.04 5.13 3.08
C ARG A 50 -15.28 5.93 2.01
N PRO A 51 -14.96 7.21 2.23
CA PRO A 51 -14.26 8.03 1.25
C PRO A 51 -12.76 7.71 1.21
N VAL A 52 -12.22 7.65 -0.01
CA VAL A 52 -10.79 7.57 -0.30
C VAL A 52 -10.38 8.79 -1.10
N ILE A 53 -9.51 9.62 -0.54
CA ILE A 53 -8.95 10.78 -1.25
C ILE A 53 -7.79 10.28 -2.13
N ILE A 54 -7.84 10.59 -3.41
CA ILE A 54 -6.75 10.38 -4.37
C ILE A 54 -6.10 11.71 -4.67
N LYS A 55 -4.76 11.76 -4.62
CA LYS A 55 -3.96 12.92 -4.98
C LYS A 55 -2.92 12.56 -6.03
N THR A 56 -2.93 13.29 -7.13
CA THR A 56 -1.99 13.18 -8.25
C THR A 56 -1.43 14.55 -8.58
N SER A 57 -0.33 14.59 -9.33
CA SER A 57 0.11 15.83 -9.96
C SER A 57 -0.98 16.39 -10.88
N ALA A 58 -1.10 17.71 -10.93
CA ALA A 58 -1.94 18.39 -11.93
C ALA A 58 -1.44 18.18 -13.37
N LYS A 59 -0.16 17.80 -13.52
CA LYS A 59 0.50 17.50 -14.79
C LYS A 59 0.82 16.01 -14.92
N ILE A 60 -0.15 15.15 -14.56
CA ILE A 60 0.05 13.71 -14.67
C ILE A 60 0.23 13.31 -16.14
N ASP A 61 1.27 12.53 -16.40
CA ASP A 61 1.56 12.02 -17.75
C ASP A 61 0.79 10.72 -17.99
N ASN A 62 -0.08 10.70 -18.96
CA ASN A 62 -0.92 9.55 -19.26
C ASN A 62 -0.16 8.36 -19.88
N LEU A 63 1.10 8.58 -20.28
CA LEU A 63 1.96 7.55 -20.86
C LEU A 63 2.86 6.89 -19.80
N LYS A 64 2.81 7.36 -18.56
CA LYS A 64 3.60 6.81 -17.45
C LYS A 64 2.71 6.13 -16.44
N SER A 65 3.21 5.06 -15.85
CA SER A 65 2.66 4.48 -14.62
C SER A 65 3.39 5.06 -13.40
N TYR A 66 2.63 5.23 -12.32
CA TYR A 66 3.10 5.85 -11.08
C TYR A 66 2.95 4.89 -9.92
N PRO A 67 3.92 4.85 -8.99
CA PRO A 67 3.73 4.20 -7.70
C PRO A 67 2.49 4.73 -6.99
N ILE A 68 1.85 3.89 -6.18
CA ILE A 68 0.83 4.34 -5.23
C ILE A 68 1.32 4.23 -3.79
N VAL A 69 1.01 5.23 -2.98
CA VAL A 69 1.26 5.24 -1.53
C VAL A 69 -0.07 5.32 -0.80
N VAL A 70 -0.47 4.20 -0.19
CA VAL A 70 -1.66 4.12 0.67
C VAL A 70 -1.27 4.62 2.05
N ALA A 71 -1.90 5.71 2.54
CA ALA A 71 -1.54 6.33 3.80
C ALA A 71 -2.69 6.29 4.81
N LEU A 72 -2.47 5.63 5.95
CA LEU A 72 -3.46 5.33 6.97
C LEU A 72 -3.29 6.21 8.20
N HIS A 73 -4.33 7.00 8.54
CA HIS A 73 -4.32 7.94 9.67
C HIS A 73 -4.33 7.24 11.03
N GLY A 74 -3.88 7.92 12.09
CA GLY A 74 -4.00 7.44 13.47
C GLY A 74 -5.44 7.49 14.00
N ARG A 75 -5.67 6.88 15.17
CA ARG A 75 -6.98 6.91 15.86
C ARG A 75 -7.45 8.35 16.08
N GLY A 76 -8.72 8.61 15.82
CA GLY A 76 -9.33 9.94 15.91
C GLY A 76 -8.99 10.88 14.75
N GLY A 77 -8.12 10.44 13.83
CA GLY A 77 -7.73 11.20 12.66
C GLY A 77 -8.68 11.05 11.47
N SER A 78 -8.26 11.59 10.35
CA SER A 78 -8.98 11.46 9.09
C SER A 78 -8.02 11.34 7.90
N ASN A 79 -8.57 10.89 6.77
CA ASN A 79 -7.84 10.79 5.51
C ASN A 79 -7.23 12.13 5.05
N LYS A 80 -7.80 13.27 5.48
CA LYS A 80 -7.29 14.62 5.18
C LYS A 80 -5.95 14.91 5.85
N ASN A 81 -5.60 14.20 6.94
CA ASN A 81 -4.35 14.41 7.66
C ASN A 81 -3.11 14.13 6.78
N TRP A 82 -3.26 13.34 5.71
CA TRP A 82 -2.17 12.99 4.80
C TRP A 82 -1.98 13.94 3.61
N VAL A 83 -3.01 14.77 3.31
CA VAL A 83 -2.98 15.61 2.10
C VAL A 83 -1.80 16.59 2.13
N GLN A 84 -1.61 17.30 3.23
CA GLN A 84 -0.54 18.30 3.35
C GLN A 84 0.85 17.67 3.53
N PRO A 85 1.07 16.69 4.43
CA PRO A 85 2.38 16.08 4.63
C PRO A 85 2.99 15.45 3.36
N LEU A 86 2.15 14.85 2.51
CA LEU A 86 2.61 14.18 1.29
C LEU A 86 2.46 15.04 0.02
N SER A 87 2.00 16.31 0.15
CA SER A 87 1.68 17.16 -0.99
C SER A 87 2.87 17.44 -1.91
N LYS A 88 4.09 17.56 -1.38
CA LYS A 88 5.26 17.85 -2.21
C LYS A 88 5.51 16.72 -3.21
N PHE A 89 5.34 15.46 -2.80
CA PHE A 89 5.58 14.28 -3.64
C PHE A 89 4.44 14.07 -4.65
N THR A 90 3.18 14.20 -4.21
CA THR A 90 2.05 14.05 -5.12
C THR A 90 1.98 15.18 -6.14
N ASN A 91 2.32 16.43 -5.76
CA ASN A 91 2.31 17.57 -6.68
C ASN A 91 3.46 17.49 -7.69
N SER A 92 4.62 16.97 -7.30
CA SER A 92 5.75 16.74 -8.22
C SER A 92 5.53 15.52 -9.13
N GLY A 93 4.56 14.66 -8.83
CA GLY A 93 4.28 13.45 -9.62
C GLY A 93 5.25 12.31 -9.32
N GLU A 94 5.76 12.23 -8.11
CA GLU A 94 6.60 11.11 -7.68
C GLU A 94 5.77 9.86 -7.41
N PHE A 95 4.57 10.02 -6.85
CA PHE A 95 3.60 8.93 -6.65
C PHE A 95 2.17 9.47 -6.62
N ILE A 96 1.21 8.56 -6.72
CA ILE A 96 -0.21 8.82 -6.48
C ILE A 96 -0.51 8.54 -5.00
N GLY A 97 -0.94 9.58 -4.27
CA GLY A 97 -1.37 9.47 -2.88
C GLY A 97 -2.78 8.88 -2.77
N VAL A 98 -2.95 7.88 -1.92
CA VAL A 98 -4.22 7.16 -1.68
C VAL A 98 -4.50 7.23 -0.18
N TYR A 99 -5.54 7.99 0.21
CA TYR A 99 -5.83 8.27 1.61
C TYR A 99 -7.23 7.78 1.98
N PRO A 100 -7.36 6.52 2.42
CA PRO A 100 -8.64 5.96 2.86
C PRO A 100 -9.07 6.51 4.22
N GLN A 101 -10.39 6.55 4.46
CA GLN A 101 -10.97 6.91 5.76
C GLN A 101 -11.27 5.65 6.57
N GLY A 102 -10.69 5.55 7.77
CA GLY A 102 -11.03 4.54 8.76
C GLY A 102 -12.45 4.72 9.31
N HIS A 103 -13.22 3.64 9.44
CA HIS A 103 -14.55 3.69 10.04
C HIS A 103 -14.44 4.10 11.52
N LEU A 104 -15.33 4.98 11.97
CA LEU A 104 -15.28 5.61 13.31
C LEU A 104 -13.90 6.27 13.60
N ASN A 105 -13.25 6.81 12.57
CA ASN A 105 -11.93 7.45 12.66
C ASN A 105 -10.83 6.54 13.24
N SER A 106 -10.91 5.23 13.00
CA SER A 106 -9.91 4.24 13.44
C SER A 106 -9.85 3.06 12.48
N TRP A 107 -8.83 2.23 12.64
CA TRP A 107 -8.62 0.97 11.94
C TRP A 107 -8.81 -0.15 12.96
N ASN A 108 -9.56 -1.17 12.59
CA ASN A 108 -9.88 -2.29 13.47
C ASN A 108 -8.68 -3.23 13.66
N LEU A 109 -8.10 -3.18 14.83
CA LEU A 109 -7.03 -4.08 15.28
C LEU A 109 -7.53 -5.05 16.40
N GLY A 110 -8.84 -5.10 16.61
CA GLY A 110 -9.49 -5.96 17.57
C GLY A 110 -9.87 -5.32 18.91
N GLN A 111 -9.45 -4.08 19.17
CA GLN A 111 -9.76 -3.33 20.40
C GLN A 111 -10.37 -1.95 20.11
N GLU A 112 -10.59 -1.63 18.86
CA GLU A 112 -11.15 -0.36 18.41
C GLU A 112 -12.69 -0.43 18.40
N PRO A 113 -13.37 0.76 18.40
CA PRO A 113 -14.83 0.81 18.34
C PRO A 113 -15.42 0.30 17.01
N SER A 114 -14.60 0.18 15.97
CA SER A 114 -15.02 -0.26 14.65
C SER A 114 -14.86 -1.77 14.48
N ASN A 115 -15.90 -2.45 13.99
CA ASN A 115 -15.86 -3.85 13.56
C ASN A 115 -15.63 -3.99 12.04
N ALA A 116 -15.18 -2.93 11.36
CA ALA A 116 -14.95 -2.97 9.93
C ALA A 116 -13.87 -4.00 9.55
N ASP A 117 -14.06 -4.73 8.46
CA ASP A 117 -13.01 -5.50 7.81
C ASP A 117 -12.15 -4.55 6.97
N ASP A 118 -11.15 -3.95 7.62
CA ASP A 118 -10.27 -2.98 6.99
C ASP A 118 -9.31 -3.63 6.00
N ILE A 119 -8.98 -4.91 6.16
CA ILE A 119 -8.16 -5.67 5.21
C ILE A 119 -8.89 -5.77 3.88
N ALA A 120 -10.15 -6.22 3.90
CA ALA A 120 -10.97 -6.32 2.69
C ALA A 120 -11.21 -4.94 2.07
N PHE A 121 -11.45 -3.90 2.88
CA PHE A 121 -11.63 -2.53 2.38
C PHE A 121 -10.39 -2.02 1.64
N ILE A 122 -9.21 -2.08 2.24
CA ILE A 122 -7.96 -1.60 1.62
C ILE A 122 -7.61 -2.44 0.40
N SER A 123 -7.83 -3.76 0.44
CA SER A 123 -7.63 -4.63 -0.72
C SER A 123 -8.52 -4.22 -1.90
N ASN A 124 -9.81 -3.96 -1.65
CA ASN A 124 -10.74 -3.48 -2.68
C ASN A 124 -10.34 -2.10 -3.24
N VAL A 125 -9.83 -1.21 -2.39
CA VAL A 125 -9.28 0.09 -2.85
C VAL A 125 -8.13 -0.16 -3.82
N ILE A 126 -7.14 -0.96 -3.45
CA ILE A 126 -5.98 -1.26 -4.29
C ILE A 126 -6.43 -1.92 -5.60
N ASP A 127 -7.28 -2.95 -5.55
CA ASP A 127 -7.78 -3.65 -6.73
C ASP A 127 -8.51 -2.72 -7.69
N THR A 128 -9.30 -1.78 -7.16
CA THR A 128 -9.98 -0.76 -7.98
C THR A 128 -8.97 0.16 -8.66
N LEU A 129 -7.92 0.57 -7.95
CA LEU A 129 -6.91 1.47 -8.51
C LEU A 129 -6.04 0.80 -9.57
N LEU A 130 -5.80 -0.51 -9.48
CA LEU A 130 -5.09 -1.27 -10.52
C LEU A 130 -5.84 -1.35 -11.86
N SER A 131 -7.11 -0.97 -11.91
CA SER A 131 -7.84 -0.83 -13.17
C SER A 131 -7.47 0.43 -13.98
N TYR A 132 -6.67 1.33 -13.42
CA TYR A 132 -6.20 2.54 -14.09
C TYR A 132 -4.84 2.31 -14.74
N SER A 133 -4.68 2.70 -16.01
CA SER A 133 -3.47 2.43 -16.78
C SER A 133 -2.22 3.19 -16.32
N ASN A 134 -2.40 4.26 -15.54
CA ASN A 134 -1.30 5.05 -14.98
C ASN A 134 -0.92 4.65 -13.55
N VAL A 135 -1.33 3.47 -13.09
CA VAL A 135 -0.91 2.89 -11.80
C VAL A 135 0.11 1.79 -12.05
N ASP A 136 1.25 1.86 -11.37
CA ASP A 136 2.28 0.82 -11.40
C ASP A 136 1.89 -0.29 -10.41
N GLU A 137 1.48 -1.44 -10.94
CA GLU A 137 1.06 -2.60 -10.14
C GLU A 137 2.18 -3.23 -9.30
N ASN A 138 3.44 -2.96 -9.64
CA ASN A 138 4.61 -3.47 -8.95
C ASN A 138 5.14 -2.52 -7.86
N LYS A 139 4.61 -1.28 -7.80
CA LYS A 139 5.07 -0.24 -6.87
C LYS A 139 3.92 0.26 -5.99
N ILE A 140 3.41 -0.66 -5.16
CA ILE A 140 2.33 -0.39 -4.20
C ILE A 140 2.94 -0.36 -2.79
N PHE A 141 2.84 0.79 -2.13
CA PHE A 141 3.40 1.03 -0.82
C PHE A 141 2.32 1.41 0.18
N ALA A 142 2.55 1.11 1.47
CA ALA A 142 1.66 1.58 2.52
C ALA A 142 2.45 2.25 3.65
N VAL A 143 1.93 3.36 4.15
CA VAL A 143 2.45 4.06 5.33
C VAL A 143 1.31 4.30 6.31
N GLY A 144 1.59 4.18 7.59
CA GLY A 144 0.60 4.42 8.63
C GLY A 144 1.21 5.11 9.84
N ASN A 145 0.40 5.88 10.57
CA ASN A 145 0.80 6.51 11.82
C ASN A 145 -0.04 5.97 12.98
N SER A 146 0.60 5.57 14.09
CA SER A 146 -0.08 5.10 15.31
C SER A 146 -1.04 3.92 15.01
N ASN A 147 -2.35 4.02 15.25
CA ASN A 147 -3.33 2.99 14.90
C ASN A 147 -3.30 2.63 13.39
N GLY A 148 -3.07 3.61 12.50
CA GLY A 148 -2.86 3.34 11.08
C GLY A 148 -1.57 2.55 10.80
N SER A 149 -0.54 2.73 11.63
CA SER A 149 0.68 1.92 11.59
C SER A 149 0.39 0.46 11.99
N GLY A 150 -0.42 0.25 13.03
CA GLY A 150 -0.88 -1.09 13.39
C GLY A 150 -1.60 -1.78 12.22
N MET A 151 -2.48 -1.07 11.52
CA MET A 151 -3.17 -1.61 10.33
C MET A 151 -2.20 -1.87 9.17
N VAL A 152 -1.21 -1.01 8.95
CA VAL A 152 -0.16 -1.26 7.94
C VAL A 152 0.63 -2.53 8.25
N ASN A 153 0.93 -2.78 9.52
CA ASN A 153 1.53 -4.05 9.95
C ASN A 153 0.62 -5.26 9.66
N VAL A 154 -0.69 -5.16 9.95
CA VAL A 154 -1.66 -6.22 9.64
C VAL A 154 -1.72 -6.47 8.12
N LEU A 155 -1.79 -5.41 7.32
CA LEU A 155 -1.78 -5.52 5.85
C LEU A 155 -0.50 -6.18 5.33
N GLY A 156 0.65 -5.85 5.92
CA GLY A 156 1.92 -6.50 5.61
C GLY A 156 1.92 -7.99 5.94
N GLY A 157 1.31 -8.38 7.08
CA GLY A 157 1.22 -9.78 7.52
C GLY A 157 0.37 -10.67 6.61
N VAL A 158 -0.61 -10.11 5.90
CA VAL A 158 -1.46 -10.82 4.94
C VAL A 158 -1.12 -10.48 3.49
N ASN A 159 0.02 -9.86 3.26
CA ASN A 159 0.37 -9.19 2.00
C ASN A 159 0.32 -10.11 0.79
N LYS A 160 -0.25 -9.55 -0.28
CA LYS A 160 -0.21 -10.15 -1.63
C LYS A 160 0.10 -9.12 -2.73
N ARG A 161 0.27 -7.85 -2.39
CA ARG A 161 0.40 -6.76 -3.38
C ARG A 161 1.37 -5.65 -2.98
N LEU A 162 1.66 -5.49 -1.68
CA LEU A 162 2.53 -4.42 -1.20
C LEU A 162 4.00 -4.75 -1.46
N LYS A 163 4.72 -3.84 -2.06
CA LYS A 163 6.18 -3.91 -2.25
C LYS A 163 6.92 -3.55 -0.95
N ALA A 164 6.38 -2.59 -0.20
CA ALA A 164 6.92 -2.20 1.10
C ALA A 164 5.89 -1.51 2.00
N ILE A 165 6.19 -1.50 3.30
CA ILE A 165 5.43 -0.76 4.32
C ILE A 165 6.34 0.13 5.16
N ALA A 166 5.75 1.25 5.64
CA ALA A 166 6.40 2.11 6.62
C ALA A 166 5.48 2.31 7.85
N PRO A 167 5.57 1.45 8.86
CA PRO A 167 4.85 1.64 10.13
C PRO A 167 5.54 2.70 10.99
N ILE A 168 4.79 3.77 11.36
CA ILE A 168 5.28 4.92 12.10
C ILE A 168 4.61 4.99 13.48
N ALA A 169 5.40 5.06 14.56
CA ALA A 169 4.96 5.17 15.95
C ALA A 169 4.03 4.04 16.43
N SER A 170 4.14 2.86 15.82
CA SER A 170 3.51 1.63 16.33
C SER A 170 4.16 0.42 15.66
N GLN A 171 4.67 -0.48 16.45
CA GLN A 171 5.27 -1.75 16.05
C GLN A 171 4.21 -2.88 16.03
N LEU A 172 4.63 -4.10 15.72
CA LEU A 172 3.80 -5.29 15.81
C LEU A 172 3.28 -5.52 17.23
N THR A 173 2.09 -6.12 17.32
CA THR A 173 1.62 -6.73 18.55
C THR A 173 1.93 -8.25 18.54
N GLU A 174 1.86 -8.89 19.70
CA GLU A 174 1.95 -10.35 19.81
C GLU A 174 0.85 -11.05 18.97
N LEU A 175 -0.32 -10.38 18.86
CA LEU A 175 -1.49 -10.88 18.15
C LEU A 175 -1.43 -10.65 16.63
N THR A 176 -0.50 -9.82 16.14
CA THR A 176 -0.36 -9.62 14.70
C THR A 176 0.24 -10.87 14.08
N ASP A 177 -0.56 -11.56 13.28
CA ASP A 177 -0.11 -12.73 12.53
C ASP A 177 0.59 -12.32 11.23
N ILE A 178 1.65 -13.05 10.86
CA ILE A 178 2.30 -12.96 9.57
C ILE A 178 2.09 -14.31 8.89
N MET A 179 1.23 -14.33 7.89
CA MET A 179 0.86 -15.57 7.20
C MET A 179 2.07 -16.17 6.49
N SER A 180 2.25 -17.47 6.59
CA SER A 180 3.36 -18.19 5.96
C SER A 180 3.38 -18.10 4.42
N ASN A 181 2.26 -17.71 3.81
CA ASN A 181 2.12 -17.47 2.37
C ASN A 181 2.03 -15.97 2.02
N ALA A 182 2.33 -15.08 2.96
CA ALA A 182 2.48 -13.65 2.66
C ALA A 182 3.69 -13.46 1.72
N ILE A 183 3.52 -12.62 0.71
CA ILE A 183 4.63 -12.26 -0.18
C ILE A 183 5.61 -11.39 0.61
N PRO A 184 6.92 -11.71 0.61
CA PRO A 184 7.92 -10.87 1.27
C PRO A 184 7.85 -9.41 0.81
N LEU A 185 8.01 -8.49 1.74
CA LEU A 185 7.99 -7.05 1.48
C LEU A 185 9.02 -6.33 2.34
N SER A 186 9.52 -5.20 1.85
CA SER A 186 10.46 -4.40 2.61
C SER A 186 9.77 -3.55 3.68
N ILE A 187 10.43 -3.36 4.83
CA ILE A 187 9.86 -2.69 6.00
C ILE A 187 10.77 -1.56 6.46
N PHE A 188 10.19 -0.39 6.68
CA PHE A 188 10.85 0.74 7.33
C PHE A 188 10.04 1.20 8.54
N GLN A 189 10.28 0.58 9.70
CA GLN A 189 9.61 0.91 10.95
C GLN A 189 10.30 2.11 11.61
N VAL A 190 9.53 3.11 12.10
CA VAL A 190 10.07 4.32 12.76
C VAL A 190 9.37 4.54 14.09
N ASN A 191 10.15 4.63 15.16
CA ASN A 191 9.67 4.83 16.53
C ASN A 191 10.51 5.88 17.28
N GLY A 192 9.91 6.55 18.26
CA GLY A 192 10.59 7.45 19.16
C GLY A 192 10.90 6.79 20.51
N ASP A 193 12.09 7.01 21.05
CA ASP A 193 12.52 6.41 22.31
C ASP A 193 11.83 6.99 23.55
N GLN A 194 11.17 8.16 23.41
CA GLN A 194 10.38 8.81 24.46
C GLN A 194 8.86 8.69 24.20
N ASP A 195 8.45 7.71 23.42
CA ASP A 195 7.02 7.45 23.20
C ASP A 195 6.41 6.75 24.43
N LEU A 196 5.60 7.50 25.19
CA LEU A 196 4.90 6.99 26.38
C LEU A 196 3.57 6.32 26.03
N LEU A 197 3.05 6.56 24.82
CA LEU A 197 1.78 5.99 24.39
C LEU A 197 1.96 4.56 23.84
N ILE A 198 2.97 4.35 23.00
CA ILE A 198 3.41 3.04 22.49
C ILE A 198 4.94 2.95 22.66
N PRO A 199 5.43 2.57 23.87
CA PRO A 199 6.86 2.54 24.17
C PRO A 199 7.65 1.61 23.26
N ILE A 200 8.90 1.96 23.00
CA ILE A 200 9.81 1.12 22.21
C ILE A 200 10.08 -0.25 22.85
N ASP A 201 9.95 -0.35 24.17
CA ASP A 201 10.10 -1.61 24.93
C ASP A 201 8.84 -2.50 24.84
N GLY A 202 7.77 -2.02 24.22
CA GLY A 202 6.52 -2.75 24.07
C GLY A 202 5.66 -2.81 25.33
N GLY A 203 4.97 -3.94 25.51
CA GLY A 203 4.07 -4.21 26.63
C GLY A 203 2.61 -3.89 26.35
N MET A 204 1.75 -4.04 27.37
CA MET A 204 0.31 -3.82 27.26
C MET A 204 -0.01 -2.32 27.22
N LYS A 205 -0.46 -1.81 26.06
CA LYS A 205 -0.85 -0.42 25.86
C LYS A 205 -2.10 -0.34 24.96
N LEU A 206 -3.01 0.56 25.28
CA LEU A 206 -4.24 0.80 24.49
C LEU A 206 -5.08 -0.47 24.23
N GLY A 207 -4.98 -1.49 25.09
CA GLY A 207 -5.63 -2.78 24.93
C GLY A 207 -4.87 -3.79 24.05
N HIS A 208 -3.67 -3.45 23.57
CA HIS A 208 -2.85 -4.31 22.73
C HIS A 208 -1.53 -4.72 23.40
N PRO A 209 -1.10 -6.00 23.29
CA PRO A 209 0.20 -6.47 23.73
C PRO A 209 1.26 -6.17 22.66
N PHE A 210 1.88 -5.00 22.71
CA PHE A 210 2.93 -4.63 21.75
C PHE A 210 4.23 -5.39 22.03
N LEU A 211 4.87 -5.89 20.97
CA LEU A 211 6.26 -6.31 21.01
C LEU A 211 7.17 -5.08 21.23
N SER A 212 8.39 -5.29 21.69
CA SER A 212 9.40 -4.23 21.56
C SER A 212 9.68 -3.92 20.08
N VAL A 213 10.20 -2.74 19.80
CA VAL A 213 10.55 -2.33 18.42
C VAL A 213 11.53 -3.31 17.78
N SER A 214 12.53 -3.77 18.56
CA SER A 214 13.51 -4.74 18.10
C SER A 214 12.92 -6.14 17.87
N GLU A 215 12.02 -6.62 18.74
CA GLU A 215 11.32 -7.90 18.54
C GLU A 215 10.37 -7.85 17.35
N SER A 216 9.69 -6.73 17.13
CA SER A 216 8.87 -6.49 15.95
C SER A 216 9.69 -6.61 14.67
N ALA A 217 10.82 -5.91 14.58
CA ALA A 217 11.70 -6.00 13.41
C ALA A 217 12.29 -7.41 13.25
N LYS A 218 12.69 -8.07 14.33
CA LYS A 218 13.18 -9.45 14.31
C LYS A 218 12.12 -10.45 13.87
N LYS A 219 10.85 -10.26 14.29
CA LYS A 219 9.72 -11.11 13.82
C LYS A 219 9.55 -11.01 12.31
N TRP A 220 9.60 -9.79 11.75
CA TRP A 220 9.59 -9.59 10.30
C TRP A 220 10.80 -10.24 9.62
N ALA A 221 12.01 -9.97 10.11
CA ALA A 221 13.24 -10.52 9.56
C ALA A 221 13.25 -12.05 9.57
N SER A 222 12.79 -12.66 10.67
CA SER A 222 12.69 -14.11 10.77
C SER A 222 11.66 -14.70 9.81
N ASN A 223 10.52 -14.02 9.59
CA ASN A 223 9.49 -14.48 8.66
C ASN A 223 9.94 -14.43 7.21
N PHE A 224 10.83 -13.52 6.86
CA PHE A 224 11.39 -13.38 5.50
C PHE A 224 12.80 -13.98 5.37
N ASN A 225 13.19 -14.87 6.29
CA ASN A 225 14.46 -15.61 6.27
C ASN A 225 15.69 -14.71 6.10
N CYS A 226 15.69 -13.53 6.71
CA CYS A 226 16.85 -12.65 6.70
C CYS A 226 18.02 -13.32 7.43
N ASN A 227 19.15 -13.49 6.75
CA ASN A 227 20.26 -14.30 7.25
C ASN A 227 21.02 -13.65 8.41
N GLN A 228 21.12 -12.31 8.42
CA GLN A 228 21.94 -11.62 9.42
C GLN A 228 21.35 -10.25 9.78
N TYR A 229 21.54 -9.90 11.06
CA TYR A 229 21.53 -8.52 11.53
C TYR A 229 22.84 -7.88 11.13
N ILE A 230 22.85 -6.94 10.20
CA ILE A 230 24.10 -6.54 9.53
C ILE A 230 24.60 -5.17 9.95
N ALA A 231 23.74 -4.18 10.13
CA ALA A 231 24.22 -2.83 10.32
C ALA A 231 23.45 -2.06 11.38
N VAL A 232 24.22 -1.37 12.22
CA VAL A 232 23.71 -0.32 13.11
C VAL A 232 24.39 0.97 12.72
N GLU A 233 23.61 1.94 12.28
CA GLU A 233 24.07 3.29 11.97
C GLU A 233 23.52 4.24 13.04
N GLU A 234 24.42 4.83 13.83
CA GLU A 234 24.07 5.74 14.92
C GLU A 234 24.50 7.17 14.60
N THR A 235 23.58 8.09 14.85
CA THR A 235 23.81 9.54 14.80
C THR A 235 23.47 10.19 16.14
N GLU A 236 23.63 11.50 16.24
CA GLU A 236 23.16 12.25 17.43
C GLU A 236 21.63 12.15 17.59
N GLN A 237 20.87 12.01 16.48
CA GLN A 237 19.41 12.07 16.47
C GLN A 237 18.73 10.71 16.37
N SER A 238 19.43 9.67 15.90
CA SER A 238 18.79 8.39 15.58
C SER A 238 19.74 7.20 15.65
N ILE A 239 19.12 6.00 15.74
CA ILE A 239 19.79 4.72 15.56
C ILE A 239 19.00 3.94 14.51
N LEU A 240 19.63 3.64 13.38
CA LEU A 240 19.06 2.82 12.31
C LEU A 240 19.63 1.40 12.39
N HIS A 241 18.75 0.42 12.40
CA HIS A 241 19.08 -1.00 12.37
C HIS A 241 18.59 -1.61 11.07
N THR A 242 19.39 -2.48 10.45
CA THR A 242 19.06 -3.09 9.17
C THR A 242 19.26 -4.61 9.21
N TYR A 243 18.23 -5.35 8.80
CA TYR A 243 18.32 -6.76 8.43
C TYR A 243 18.28 -6.86 6.91
N SER A 244 19.17 -7.64 6.32
CA SER A 244 19.26 -7.86 4.87
C SER A 244 19.51 -9.34 4.56
N ASP A 245 19.81 -9.67 3.30
CA ASP A 245 19.88 -11.05 2.81
C ASP A 245 18.61 -11.86 3.12
N CYS A 246 17.48 -11.24 2.91
CA CYS A 246 16.16 -11.83 3.09
C CYS A 246 15.66 -12.45 1.79
N ASP A 247 14.60 -13.25 1.87
CA ASP A 247 13.88 -13.76 0.70
C ASP A 247 13.47 -12.59 -0.21
N ASP A 248 13.45 -12.82 -1.52
CA ASP A 248 13.09 -11.83 -2.55
C ASP A 248 13.88 -10.50 -2.46
N SER A 249 15.06 -10.53 -1.84
CA SER A 249 15.92 -9.35 -1.65
C SER A 249 15.26 -8.21 -0.88
N VAL A 250 14.24 -8.48 -0.08
CA VAL A 250 13.62 -7.46 0.78
C VAL A 250 14.57 -7.07 1.93
N VAL A 251 14.28 -5.96 2.57
CA VAL A 251 15.04 -5.48 3.73
C VAL A 251 14.08 -5.10 4.86
N VAL A 252 14.49 -5.36 6.10
CA VAL A 252 13.76 -4.92 7.29
C VAL A 252 14.61 -3.92 8.04
N LYS A 253 14.14 -2.68 8.08
CA LYS A 253 14.79 -1.57 8.79
C LYS A 253 13.91 -1.07 9.92
N TYR A 254 14.54 -0.71 11.05
CA TYR A 254 13.87 0.07 12.07
C TYR A 254 14.76 1.23 12.54
N LEU A 255 14.14 2.41 12.60
CA LEU A 255 14.76 3.66 12.99
C LEU A 255 14.22 4.06 14.37
N VAL A 256 15.10 4.20 15.35
CA VAL A 256 14.79 4.76 16.66
C VAL A 256 15.24 6.22 16.69
N LEU A 257 14.30 7.13 16.88
CA LEU A 257 14.56 8.57 16.98
C LEU A 257 14.77 8.96 18.44
N LYS A 258 15.95 9.49 18.76
CA LYS A 258 16.34 9.88 20.12
C LYS A 258 15.58 11.14 20.56
N GLY A 259 15.00 11.10 21.75
CA GLY A 259 14.21 12.19 22.32
C GLY A 259 12.83 12.41 21.65
N ALA A 260 12.44 11.57 20.70
CA ALA A 260 11.14 11.70 20.04
C ALA A 260 10.05 10.93 20.82
N GLY A 261 8.89 11.61 21.01
CA GLY A 261 7.68 10.99 21.52
C GLY A 261 6.79 10.44 20.42
N HIS A 262 5.52 10.16 20.74
CA HIS A 262 4.55 9.54 19.82
C HIS A 262 4.31 10.33 18.52
N ASN A 263 4.41 11.64 18.54
CA ASN A 263 4.24 12.49 17.35
C ASN A 263 5.58 12.67 16.61
N ILE A 264 6.01 11.60 15.92
CA ILE A 264 7.30 11.55 15.22
C ILE A 264 7.47 12.72 14.24
N ALA A 265 6.48 12.97 13.39
CA ALA A 265 6.56 13.99 12.33
C ALA A 265 6.78 15.42 12.86
N ARG A 266 6.44 15.68 14.13
CA ARG A 266 6.67 16.99 14.78
C ARG A 266 8.14 17.23 15.08
N ASN A 267 8.86 16.17 15.46
CA ASN A 267 10.23 16.26 15.95
C ASN A 267 11.25 15.88 14.88
N TYR A 268 10.81 15.22 13.81
CA TYR A 268 11.68 14.72 12.74
C TYR A 268 11.14 15.15 11.38
N SER A 269 11.59 16.31 10.92
CA SER A 269 11.05 16.98 9.72
C SER A 269 11.38 16.26 8.40
N SER A 270 12.42 15.40 8.39
CA SER A 270 12.79 14.59 7.22
C SER A 270 11.97 13.31 7.07
N LEU A 271 11.14 12.94 8.04
CA LEU A 271 10.41 11.66 8.10
C LEU A 271 9.82 11.23 6.74
N TRP A 272 9.08 12.13 6.10
CA TRP A 272 8.40 11.78 4.84
C TRP A 272 9.36 11.69 3.65
N ASN A 273 10.51 12.37 3.73
CA ASN A 273 11.59 12.18 2.74
C ASN A 273 12.22 10.80 2.91
N ASP A 274 12.57 10.43 4.14
CA ASP A 274 13.23 9.15 4.43
C ASP A 274 12.31 7.97 4.10
N VAL A 275 11.00 8.08 4.38
CA VAL A 275 10.00 7.08 3.99
C VAL A 275 9.92 6.97 2.46
N TRP A 276 9.87 8.11 1.75
CA TRP A 276 9.80 8.07 0.30
C TRP A 276 11.12 7.62 -0.33
N ASP A 277 12.26 8.04 0.19
CA ASP A 277 13.59 7.61 -0.26
C ASP A 277 13.76 6.09 -0.08
N PHE A 278 13.25 5.55 1.03
CA PHE A 278 13.20 4.11 1.21
C PHE A 278 12.32 3.42 0.15
N PHE A 279 11.11 3.88 -0.06
CA PHE A 279 10.19 3.25 -1.04
C PHE A 279 10.74 3.31 -2.46
N ARG A 280 11.25 4.46 -2.91
CA ARG A 280 11.78 4.62 -4.26
C ARG A 280 13.12 3.92 -4.51
N SER A 281 13.81 3.48 -3.45
CA SER A 281 15.03 2.69 -3.58
C SER A 281 14.77 1.21 -3.85
N LEU A 282 13.51 0.78 -3.81
CA LEU A 282 13.10 -0.62 -4.00
C LEU A 282 12.66 -0.84 -5.46
N ASP A 283 13.58 -0.98 -6.35
CA ASP A 283 13.32 -1.24 -7.78
C ASP A 283 12.99 -2.72 -8.08
#